data_98635e4fcdafedf929be8b167380d9a5
#
_entry.id   98635e4fcdafedf929be8b167380d9a5
#
_cell.length_a   1.000
_cell.length_b   1.000
_cell.length_c   1.000
_cell.angle_alpha   90.00
_cell.angle_beta   90.00
_cell.angle_gamma   90.00
#
_symmetry.space_group_name_H-M   'P 1'
#
loop_
_entity.id
_entity.type
_entity.pdbx_description
1 polymer ?
#
loop_
_entity_poly.entity_id
_entity_poly.type
_entity_poly.pdbx_seq_one_letter_code
_entity_poly.pdbx_strand_id
1 'polypeptide(L)'
;MLLPADLREWVQRDDLVHFIVDALAVLDVSNANVNRRGTGSEQYPPGMMLGLLIYCYAQGLFSSRQIERATYQNLSVRYLAANTHPDHDTIAKFRRENAPLIRSAFVQLLRLAQATGLLRLGAIALDGTKIGAATTRRQNLTYAELQEQIGQLDARVANLLAEAEAADQGTGSGTELPEELAKVQQRRARLLAAKAQLEAQSLARHQQRETDREQAPPGNKRSPLPPEPKAQDRINLTDADSTLTRTRRGFIQGYNAQLAVSVDSGLIVAAEVVRDASDRRQLQPMVDQVIAQVGVPTHVLADTGYENSPQMQAIEAAHPTIILCPPARSSQANPTGNFKRRWREQSKAFREQLRQRLATPAGRALYALRKITVEPAIGILKSALGFRNFKLRGLAKVRTEWLLLSLGLNCRRLAR
;
A
#
# COMPACT_ATOMS: atom_id res chain seq x y z
N MET A 1 -38.29 3.24 33.21
CA MET A 1 -37.66 2.35 32.25
C MET A 1 -36.26 2.14 32.73
N LEU A 2 -35.88 0.92 33.12
CA LEU A 2 -34.53 0.60 33.55
C LEU A 2 -33.74 0.23 32.27
N LEU A 3 -32.71 1.00 31.97
CA LEU A 3 -31.80 0.70 30.85
C LEU A 3 -30.73 -0.29 31.33
N PRO A 4 -30.28 -1.22 30.49
CA PRO A 4 -29.18 -2.12 30.82
C PRO A 4 -27.95 -1.35 31.30
N ALA A 5 -27.30 -1.81 32.35
CA ALA A 5 -26.11 -1.17 32.91
C ALA A 5 -24.85 -1.47 32.09
N ASP A 6 -24.84 -2.61 31.39
CA ASP A 6 -23.74 -3.04 30.56
C ASP A 6 -23.93 -2.62 29.08
N LEU A 7 -22.96 -1.90 28.51
CA LEU A 7 -22.98 -1.51 27.10
C LEU A 7 -23.05 -2.73 26.16
N ARG A 8 -22.56 -3.90 26.59
CA ARG A 8 -22.64 -5.14 25.80
C ARG A 8 -24.10 -5.53 25.49
N GLU A 9 -25.00 -5.31 26.40
CA GLU A 9 -26.44 -5.63 26.23
C GLU A 9 -27.15 -4.71 25.24
N TRP A 10 -26.54 -3.53 24.94
CA TRP A 10 -27.07 -2.58 23.97
C TRP A 10 -26.62 -2.88 22.54
N VAL A 11 -25.57 -3.69 22.38
CA VAL A 11 -25.00 -4.05 21.08
C VAL A 11 -25.66 -5.33 20.58
N GLN A 12 -26.04 -5.36 19.32
CA GLN A 12 -26.63 -6.55 18.69
C GLN A 12 -25.69 -7.75 18.82
N ARG A 13 -26.23 -8.93 19.08
CA ARG A 13 -25.44 -10.15 19.34
C ARG A 13 -24.58 -10.60 18.17
N ASP A 14 -24.99 -10.28 16.93
CA ASP A 14 -24.30 -10.56 15.69
C ASP A 14 -23.40 -9.41 15.19
N ASP A 15 -23.24 -8.35 16.01
CA ASP A 15 -22.33 -7.26 15.63
C ASP A 15 -20.87 -7.74 15.60
N LEU A 16 -20.17 -7.31 14.56
CA LEU A 16 -18.74 -7.58 14.35
C LEU A 16 -17.86 -7.24 15.57
N VAL A 17 -18.30 -6.31 16.43
CA VAL A 17 -17.53 -5.87 17.59
C VAL A 17 -17.25 -7.01 18.55
N HIS A 18 -18.20 -7.95 18.74
CA HIS A 18 -18.00 -9.10 19.63
C HIS A 18 -16.88 -9.99 19.13
N PHE A 19 -16.89 -10.33 17.83
CA PHE A 19 -15.78 -11.07 17.20
C PHE A 19 -14.43 -10.35 17.38
N ILE A 20 -14.39 -9.03 17.20
CA ILE A 20 -13.15 -8.26 17.34
C ILE A 20 -12.65 -8.29 18.79
N VAL A 21 -13.54 -8.13 19.77
CA VAL A 21 -13.19 -8.21 21.19
C VAL A 21 -12.62 -9.58 21.54
N ASP A 22 -13.27 -10.67 21.10
CA ASP A 22 -12.82 -12.03 21.32
C ASP A 22 -11.48 -12.32 20.63
N ALA A 23 -11.31 -11.84 19.39
CA ALA A 23 -10.04 -11.95 18.69
C ALA A 23 -8.91 -11.20 19.39
N LEU A 24 -9.16 -9.98 19.91
CA LEU A 24 -8.17 -9.21 20.65
C LEU A 24 -7.73 -9.87 21.96
N ALA A 25 -8.59 -10.68 22.58
CA ALA A 25 -8.25 -11.41 23.80
C ALA A 25 -7.15 -12.48 23.56
N VAL A 26 -7.01 -12.95 22.31
CA VAL A 26 -6.01 -13.98 21.95
C VAL A 26 -4.85 -13.43 21.11
N LEU A 27 -4.94 -12.18 20.61
CA LEU A 27 -3.87 -11.54 19.85
C LEU A 27 -2.79 -11.00 20.80
N ASP A 28 -1.53 -11.27 20.48
CA ASP A 28 -0.38 -10.68 21.18
C ASP A 28 -0.20 -9.21 20.73
N VAL A 29 -0.40 -8.29 21.67
CA VAL A 29 -0.23 -6.84 21.50
C VAL A 29 1.02 -6.31 22.22
N SER A 30 1.91 -7.18 22.71
CA SER A 30 3.10 -6.81 23.47
C SER A 30 4.09 -5.93 22.71
N ASN A 31 4.09 -6.01 21.38
CA ASN A 31 4.91 -5.22 20.48
C ASN A 31 4.34 -3.82 20.17
N ALA A 32 3.28 -3.43 20.88
CA ALA A 32 2.72 -2.07 20.75
C ALA A 32 3.74 -1.01 21.19
N ASN A 33 3.83 0.05 20.40
CA ASN A 33 4.60 1.24 20.78
C ASN A 33 3.78 2.07 21.78
N VAL A 34 4.14 1.95 23.04
CA VAL A 34 3.53 2.66 24.17
C VAL A 34 4.58 3.45 24.92
N ASN A 35 4.18 4.55 25.59
CA ASN A 35 5.08 5.30 26.44
C ASN A 35 5.35 4.50 27.73
N ARG A 36 6.51 3.88 27.83
CA ARG A 36 6.94 3.09 28.99
C ARG A 36 7.53 3.96 30.12
N ARG A 37 7.69 5.27 29.92
CA ARG A 37 8.34 6.17 30.89
C ARG A 37 7.40 6.59 32.03
N GLY A 38 6.12 6.28 31.96
CA GLY A 38 5.14 6.67 32.99
C GLY A 38 4.90 8.18 33.15
N THR A 39 5.44 8.98 32.22
CA THR A 39 5.26 10.44 32.20
C THR A 39 4.18 10.84 31.19
N GLY A 40 3.35 11.82 31.52
CA GLY A 40 2.28 12.31 30.66
C GLY A 40 0.90 11.77 31.07
N SER A 41 -0.10 11.99 30.21
CA SER A 41 -1.48 11.53 30.43
C SER A 41 -1.56 10.01 30.41
N GLU A 42 -2.56 9.47 31.10
CA GLU A 42 -2.90 8.03 31.08
C GLU A 42 -3.11 7.56 29.62
N GLN A 43 -2.56 6.39 29.31
CA GLN A 43 -2.60 5.86 27.95
C GLN A 43 -3.76 4.90 27.76
N TYR A 44 -4.37 4.96 26.60
CA TYR A 44 -5.36 3.96 26.20
C TYR A 44 -4.70 2.59 25.97
N PRO A 45 -5.36 1.49 26.41
CA PRO A 45 -4.86 0.14 26.18
C PRO A 45 -4.60 -0.14 24.71
N PRO A 46 -3.43 -0.68 24.31
CA PRO A 46 -3.09 -0.93 22.91
C PRO A 46 -4.08 -1.84 22.17
N GLY A 47 -4.58 -2.88 22.86
CA GLY A 47 -5.59 -3.80 22.31
C GLY A 47 -6.89 -3.06 21.98
N MET A 48 -7.37 -2.18 22.86
CA MET A 48 -8.54 -1.34 22.61
C MET A 48 -8.32 -0.44 21.39
N MET A 49 -7.18 0.26 21.31
CA MET A 49 -6.86 1.14 20.18
C MET A 49 -6.75 0.38 18.85
N LEU A 50 -6.16 -0.82 18.87
CA LEU A 50 -6.09 -1.70 17.71
C LEU A 50 -7.49 -2.14 17.27
N GLY A 51 -8.32 -2.62 18.21
CA GLY A 51 -9.70 -3.02 17.94
C GLY A 51 -10.53 -1.89 17.38
N LEU A 52 -10.40 -0.70 17.94
CA LEU A 52 -11.06 0.52 17.46
C LEU A 52 -10.73 0.81 16.00
N LEU A 53 -9.45 0.70 15.62
CA LEU A 53 -9.03 0.86 14.23
C LEU A 53 -9.58 -0.25 13.33
N ILE A 54 -9.49 -1.52 13.74
CA ILE A 54 -9.98 -2.68 12.96
C ILE A 54 -11.48 -2.53 12.69
N TYR A 55 -12.27 -2.30 13.75
CA TYR A 55 -13.72 -2.15 13.63
C TYR A 55 -14.11 -0.98 12.74
N CYS A 56 -13.54 0.19 12.98
CA CYS A 56 -13.86 1.38 12.20
C CYS A 56 -13.49 1.23 10.73
N TYR A 57 -12.33 0.65 10.41
CA TYR A 57 -11.96 0.36 9.03
C TYR A 57 -12.87 -0.69 8.38
N ALA A 58 -13.30 -1.71 9.12
CA ALA A 58 -14.28 -2.68 8.67
C ALA A 58 -15.66 -2.05 8.38
N GLN A 59 -16.00 -0.94 9.03
CA GLN A 59 -17.25 -0.20 8.84
C GLN A 59 -17.13 0.99 7.87
N GLY A 60 -15.96 1.22 7.24
CA GLY A 60 -15.75 2.31 6.30
C GLY A 60 -15.45 3.67 6.95
N LEU A 61 -15.08 3.68 8.23
CA LEU A 61 -14.65 4.88 8.96
C LEU A 61 -13.13 4.96 8.95
N PHE A 62 -12.54 5.77 8.07
CA PHE A 62 -11.10 5.80 7.83
C PHE A 62 -10.39 7.01 8.41
N SER A 63 -11.10 8.09 8.68
CA SER A 63 -10.55 9.33 9.23
C SER A 63 -10.53 9.27 10.76
N SER A 64 -9.42 9.67 11.39
CA SER A 64 -9.32 9.71 12.85
C SER A 64 -10.42 10.58 13.49
N ARG A 65 -10.83 11.68 12.83
CA ARG A 65 -11.95 12.52 13.30
C ARG A 65 -13.31 11.81 13.17
N GLN A 66 -13.50 10.96 12.15
CA GLN A 66 -14.71 10.13 12.05
C GLN A 66 -14.74 9.07 13.15
N ILE A 67 -13.58 8.46 13.44
CA ILE A 67 -13.43 7.46 14.49
C ILE A 67 -13.70 8.10 15.87
N GLU A 68 -13.08 9.23 16.17
CA GLU A 68 -13.36 10.00 17.39
C GLU A 68 -14.86 10.29 17.55
N ARG A 69 -15.50 10.85 16.52
CA ARG A 69 -16.95 11.09 16.54
C ARG A 69 -17.75 9.82 16.79
N ALA A 70 -17.34 8.68 16.19
CA ALA A 70 -18.03 7.42 16.36
C ALA A 70 -17.97 6.91 17.81
N THR A 71 -16.91 7.22 18.59
CA THR A 71 -16.85 6.86 20.02
C THR A 71 -17.95 7.52 20.85
N TYR A 72 -18.53 8.63 20.41
CA TYR A 72 -19.68 9.29 21.04
C TYR A 72 -21.02 8.82 20.49
N GLN A 73 -21.11 8.47 19.20
CA GLN A 73 -22.37 8.32 18.48
C GLN A 73 -22.75 6.87 18.15
N ASN A 74 -21.78 5.95 18.11
CA ASN A 74 -22.00 4.56 17.74
C ASN A 74 -21.82 3.64 18.93
N LEU A 75 -22.85 2.86 19.27
CA LEU A 75 -22.87 1.99 20.44
C LEU A 75 -21.78 0.92 20.41
N SER A 76 -21.56 0.27 19.27
CA SER A 76 -20.52 -0.77 19.12
C SER A 76 -19.12 -0.17 19.28
N VAL A 77 -18.91 1.06 18.77
CA VAL A 77 -17.63 1.78 18.94
C VAL A 77 -17.44 2.21 20.40
N ARG A 78 -18.49 2.69 21.07
CA ARG A 78 -18.44 3.02 22.49
C ARG A 78 -18.15 1.79 23.37
N TYR A 79 -18.80 0.67 23.07
CA TYR A 79 -18.53 -0.59 23.74
C TYR A 79 -17.07 -1.01 23.60
N LEU A 80 -16.54 -1.01 22.36
CA LEU A 80 -15.16 -1.36 22.08
C LEU A 80 -14.15 -0.41 22.75
N ALA A 81 -14.48 0.87 22.82
CA ALA A 81 -13.66 1.89 23.49
C ALA A 81 -13.85 1.94 25.01
N ALA A 82 -14.59 0.98 25.61
CA ALA A 82 -14.93 0.98 27.03
C ALA A 82 -15.49 2.33 27.52
N ASN A 83 -16.37 2.94 26.71
CA ASN A 83 -16.94 4.27 26.93
C ASN A 83 -15.90 5.40 27.08
N THR A 84 -14.69 5.21 26.60
CA THR A 84 -13.68 6.27 26.50
C THR A 84 -13.68 6.90 25.12
N HIS A 85 -13.11 8.10 25.01
CA HIS A 85 -13.17 8.90 23.78
C HIS A 85 -11.78 9.40 23.39
N PRO A 86 -10.91 8.53 22.84
CA PRO A 86 -9.61 8.96 22.34
C PRO A 86 -9.80 10.02 21.25
N ASP A 87 -9.07 11.12 21.36
CA ASP A 87 -9.09 12.20 20.39
C ASP A 87 -8.46 11.78 19.05
N HIS A 88 -8.75 12.53 18.00
CA HIS A 88 -8.30 12.21 16.65
C HIS A 88 -6.78 12.23 16.49
N ASP A 89 -6.06 13.03 17.27
CA ASP A 89 -4.59 13.08 17.21
C ASP A 89 -3.97 11.84 17.85
N THR A 90 -4.52 11.39 18.99
CA THR A 90 -4.16 10.12 19.64
C THR A 90 -4.41 8.92 18.71
N ILE A 91 -5.58 8.86 18.07
CA ILE A 91 -5.91 7.81 17.10
C ILE A 91 -4.95 7.85 15.90
N ALA A 92 -4.68 9.04 15.37
CA ALA A 92 -3.78 9.22 14.24
C ALA A 92 -2.32 8.87 14.61
N LYS A 93 -1.88 9.24 15.81
CA LYS A 93 -0.55 8.90 16.35
C LYS A 93 -0.42 7.39 16.51
N PHE A 94 -1.36 6.74 17.19
CA PHE A 94 -1.34 5.29 17.38
C PHE A 94 -1.23 4.54 16.06
N ARG A 95 -2.06 4.89 15.07
CA ARG A 95 -2.03 4.27 13.73
C ARG A 95 -0.68 4.46 13.02
N ARG A 96 -0.04 5.63 13.16
CA ARG A 96 1.27 5.91 12.53
C ARG A 96 2.42 5.16 13.19
N GLU A 97 2.38 5.02 14.51
CA GLU A 97 3.50 4.51 15.29
C GLU A 97 3.43 3.00 15.54
N ASN A 98 2.27 2.36 15.29
CA ASN A 98 2.03 0.95 15.53
C ASN A 98 1.89 0.10 14.24
N ALA A 99 2.64 0.44 13.18
CA ALA A 99 2.68 -0.37 11.97
C ALA A 99 3.13 -1.84 12.21
N PRO A 100 4.14 -2.13 13.06
CA PRO A 100 4.51 -3.50 13.40
C PRO A 100 3.39 -4.28 14.09
N LEU A 101 2.67 -3.65 15.02
CA LEU A 101 1.51 -4.24 15.71
C LEU A 101 0.40 -4.62 14.71
N ILE A 102 0.04 -3.71 13.82
CA ILE A 102 -1.00 -3.96 12.79
C ILE A 102 -0.59 -5.12 11.87
N ARG A 103 0.69 -5.18 11.49
CA ARG A 103 1.23 -6.30 10.69
C ARG A 103 1.19 -7.61 11.46
N SER A 104 1.60 -7.61 12.72
CA SER A 104 1.55 -8.77 13.60
C SER A 104 0.11 -9.29 13.76
N ALA A 105 -0.83 -8.39 14.04
CA ALA A 105 -2.25 -8.73 14.19
C ALA A 105 -2.84 -9.37 12.91
N PHE A 106 -2.46 -8.87 11.72
CA PHE A 106 -2.88 -9.47 10.45
C PHE A 106 -2.40 -10.92 10.32
N VAL A 107 -1.11 -11.17 10.61
CA VAL A 107 -0.54 -12.52 10.53
C VAL A 107 -1.13 -13.44 11.59
N GLN A 108 -1.29 -12.96 12.83
CA GLN A 108 -1.88 -13.73 13.93
C GLN A 108 -3.33 -14.13 13.63
N LEU A 109 -4.13 -13.22 13.07
CA LEU A 109 -5.51 -13.52 12.64
C LEU A 109 -5.54 -14.65 11.59
N LEU A 110 -4.63 -14.61 10.60
CA LEU A 110 -4.54 -15.67 9.59
C LEU A 110 -4.15 -17.02 10.20
N ARG A 111 -3.19 -17.03 11.14
CA ARG A 111 -2.78 -18.24 11.86
C ARG A 111 -3.91 -18.79 12.72
N LEU A 112 -4.66 -17.93 13.39
CA LEU A 112 -5.85 -18.33 14.14
C LEU A 112 -6.89 -18.97 13.22
N ALA A 113 -7.15 -18.36 12.07
CA ALA A 113 -8.07 -18.91 11.06
C ALA A 113 -7.59 -20.26 10.50
N GLN A 114 -6.28 -20.48 10.36
CA GLN A 114 -5.72 -21.80 9.99
C GLN A 114 -5.91 -22.82 11.12
N ALA A 115 -5.59 -22.46 12.35
CA ALA A 115 -5.71 -23.35 13.50
C ALA A 115 -7.16 -23.81 13.75
N THR A 116 -8.13 -22.94 13.45
CA THR A 116 -9.57 -23.24 13.56
C THR A 116 -10.17 -23.87 12.30
N GLY A 117 -9.36 -24.10 11.24
CA GLY A 117 -9.82 -24.70 9.98
C GLY A 117 -10.63 -23.77 9.07
N LEU A 118 -10.79 -22.49 9.45
CA LEU A 118 -11.47 -21.47 8.66
C LEU A 118 -10.63 -20.96 7.46
N LEU A 119 -9.31 -21.09 7.54
CA LEU A 119 -8.39 -20.83 6.44
C LEU A 119 -7.72 -22.15 6.02
N ARG A 120 -8.09 -22.66 4.86
CA ARG A 120 -7.38 -23.72 4.15
C ARG A 120 -6.64 -23.09 2.97
N LEU A 121 -5.34 -23.32 2.89
CA LEU A 121 -4.53 -22.77 1.82
C LEU A 121 -4.47 -23.75 0.65
N GLY A 122 -5.38 -23.57 -0.31
CA GLY A 122 -5.37 -24.23 -1.61
C GLY A 122 -4.84 -23.27 -2.69
N ALA A 123 -5.73 -22.87 -3.60
CA ALA A 123 -5.42 -21.85 -4.59
C ALA A 123 -5.54 -20.42 -4.01
N ILE A 124 -4.72 -19.51 -4.53
CA ILE A 124 -4.84 -18.08 -4.27
C ILE A 124 -5.09 -17.31 -5.56
N ALA A 125 -5.86 -16.22 -5.47
CA ALA A 125 -6.10 -15.30 -6.57
C ALA A 125 -5.40 -13.95 -6.27
N LEU A 126 -4.59 -13.49 -7.24
CA LEU A 126 -3.89 -12.20 -7.17
C LEU A 126 -4.56 -11.17 -8.07
N ASP A 127 -4.65 -9.94 -7.57
CA ASP A 127 -5.02 -8.79 -8.40
C ASP A 127 -4.48 -7.49 -7.80
N GLY A 128 -4.25 -6.51 -8.69
CA GLY A 128 -3.79 -5.17 -8.35
C GLY A 128 -4.86 -4.11 -8.63
N THR A 129 -4.93 -3.10 -7.80
CA THR A 129 -5.84 -1.98 -8.02
C THR A 129 -5.19 -0.64 -7.74
N LYS A 130 -5.55 0.38 -8.51
CA LYS A 130 -5.05 1.73 -8.31
C LYS A 130 -5.92 2.44 -7.27
N ILE A 131 -5.28 2.94 -6.21
CA ILE A 131 -5.90 3.70 -5.12
C ILE A 131 -5.27 5.10 -5.12
N GLY A 132 -6.09 6.14 -5.02
CA GLY A 132 -5.63 7.53 -4.98
C GLY A 132 -4.76 7.82 -3.75
N ALA A 133 -3.79 8.70 -3.90
CA ALA A 133 -3.02 9.24 -2.78
C ALA A 133 -3.76 10.41 -2.12
N ALA A 134 -3.37 10.76 -0.89
CA ALA A 134 -3.88 11.93 -0.16
C ALA A 134 -3.29 13.25 -0.72
N THR A 135 -3.37 13.44 -2.02
CA THR A 135 -2.82 14.60 -2.73
C THR A 135 -3.56 14.87 -4.04
N THR A 136 -3.22 15.95 -4.70
CA THR A 136 -3.72 16.32 -6.02
C THR A 136 -2.62 16.31 -7.07
N ARG A 137 -2.98 16.15 -8.33
CA ARG A 137 -2.04 16.22 -9.47
C ARG A 137 -1.39 17.59 -9.64
N ARG A 138 -2.04 18.67 -9.17
CA ARG A 138 -1.50 20.04 -9.23
C ARG A 138 -0.22 20.21 -8.40
N GLN A 139 0.05 19.29 -7.47
CA GLN A 139 1.26 19.29 -6.66
C GLN A 139 2.44 18.55 -7.32
N ASN A 140 2.29 18.10 -8.57
CA ASN A 140 3.37 17.49 -9.33
C ASN A 140 4.23 18.58 -9.97
N LEU A 141 5.54 18.43 -9.79
CA LEU A 141 6.54 19.19 -10.53
C LEU A 141 7.48 18.23 -11.27
N THR A 142 7.93 18.64 -12.44
CA THR A 142 9.00 17.98 -13.17
C THR A 142 10.35 18.33 -12.54
N TYR A 143 11.39 17.55 -12.83
CA TYR A 143 12.74 17.84 -12.36
C TYR A 143 13.25 19.19 -12.86
N ALA A 144 12.96 19.55 -14.12
CA ALA A 144 13.29 20.84 -14.69
C ALA A 144 12.57 22.00 -13.95
N GLU A 145 11.26 21.87 -13.70
CA GLU A 145 10.49 22.88 -12.94
C GLU A 145 10.98 23.02 -11.50
N LEU A 146 11.42 21.90 -10.86
CA LEU A 146 12.01 21.96 -9.53
C LEU A 146 13.32 22.77 -9.51
N GLN A 147 14.21 22.52 -10.48
CA GLN A 147 15.49 23.24 -10.59
C GLN A 147 15.26 24.76 -10.85
N GLU A 148 14.36 25.08 -11.76
CA GLU A 148 14.00 26.47 -12.07
C GLU A 148 13.42 27.20 -10.84
N GLN A 149 12.43 26.59 -10.15
CA GLN A 149 11.83 27.21 -8.97
C GLN A 149 12.81 27.34 -7.80
N ILE A 150 13.73 26.39 -7.61
CA ILE A 150 14.80 26.52 -6.61
C ILE A 150 15.69 27.70 -6.93
N GLY A 151 16.14 27.86 -8.19
CA GLY A 151 16.95 28.99 -8.63
C GLY A 151 16.27 30.35 -8.44
N GLN A 152 14.95 30.43 -8.75
CA GLN A 152 14.15 31.65 -8.50
C GLN A 152 14.07 31.98 -6.99
N LEU A 153 13.90 30.97 -6.13
CA LEU A 153 13.88 31.17 -4.67
C LEU A 153 15.24 31.53 -4.12
N ASP A 154 16.34 31.00 -4.68
CA ASP A 154 17.71 31.38 -4.28
C ASP A 154 17.97 32.86 -4.58
N ALA A 155 17.59 33.33 -5.76
CA ALA A 155 17.67 34.74 -6.12
C ALA A 155 16.80 35.63 -5.21
N ARG A 156 15.58 35.18 -4.86
CA ARG A 156 14.70 35.93 -3.94
C ARG A 156 15.28 36.00 -2.51
N VAL A 157 15.87 34.90 -2.01
CA VAL A 157 16.56 34.91 -0.70
C VAL A 157 17.71 35.90 -0.72
N ALA A 158 18.55 35.94 -1.77
CA ALA A 158 19.64 36.88 -1.88
C ALA A 158 19.16 38.33 -1.88
N ASN A 159 18.06 38.62 -2.62
CA ASN A 159 17.49 39.96 -2.63
C ASN A 159 16.93 40.36 -1.26
N LEU A 160 16.19 39.48 -0.58
CA LEU A 160 15.65 39.78 0.76
C LEU A 160 16.75 40.02 1.80
N LEU A 161 17.88 39.29 1.71
CA LEU A 161 19.03 39.53 2.58
C LEU A 161 19.67 40.88 2.30
N ALA A 162 19.82 41.28 1.03
CA ALA A 162 20.33 42.58 0.66
C ALA A 162 19.38 43.73 1.10
N GLU A 163 18.07 43.53 0.98
CA GLU A 163 17.04 44.46 1.46
C GLU A 163 17.10 44.59 3.00
N ALA A 164 17.33 43.49 3.72
CA ALA A 164 17.51 43.52 5.20
C ALA A 164 18.77 44.28 5.61
N GLU A 165 19.91 44.03 4.95
CA GLU A 165 21.15 44.77 5.18
C GLU A 165 21.00 46.28 4.91
N ALA A 166 20.28 46.68 3.86
CA ALA A 166 19.99 48.06 3.56
C ALA A 166 19.07 48.72 4.61
N ALA A 167 18.08 47.94 5.13
CA ALA A 167 17.22 48.44 6.21
C ALA A 167 17.97 48.64 7.54
N ASP A 168 18.90 47.76 7.87
CA ASP A 168 19.76 47.91 9.07
C ASP A 168 20.69 49.14 8.98
N GLN A 169 21.03 49.59 7.77
CA GLN A 169 21.76 50.82 7.49
C GLN A 169 20.87 52.09 7.50
N GLY A 170 19.60 51.98 7.86
CA GLY A 170 18.68 53.12 8.03
C GLY A 170 18.03 53.63 6.76
N THR A 171 18.08 52.91 5.65
CA THR A 171 17.55 53.33 4.33
C THR A 171 16.27 52.63 3.89
N GLY A 172 15.66 51.78 4.75
CA GLY A 172 14.48 50.97 4.36
C GLY A 172 13.48 50.69 5.46
N SER A 173 12.25 50.31 5.09
CA SER A 173 11.16 49.85 5.98
C SER A 173 11.26 48.33 6.17
N GLY A 174 11.73 47.86 7.36
CA GLY A 174 12.14 46.48 7.61
C GLY A 174 11.16 45.56 8.33
N THR A 175 9.90 45.96 8.55
CA THR A 175 9.02 45.25 9.50
C THR A 175 8.46 43.91 9.00
N GLU A 176 8.37 43.65 7.69
CA GLU A 176 7.79 42.40 7.13
C GLU A 176 8.86 41.45 6.56
N LEU A 177 10.11 41.88 6.43
CA LEU A 177 11.20 41.11 5.82
C LEU A 177 11.48 39.74 6.50
N PRO A 178 11.51 39.61 7.86
CA PRO A 178 11.80 38.33 8.51
C PRO A 178 10.74 37.25 8.23
N GLU A 179 9.46 37.62 8.16
CA GLU A 179 8.38 36.66 7.86
C GLU A 179 8.41 36.19 6.41
N GLU A 180 8.67 37.10 5.47
CA GLU A 180 8.77 36.77 4.06
C GLU A 180 9.99 35.86 3.81
N LEU A 181 11.14 36.19 4.37
CA LEU A 181 12.35 35.36 4.30
C LEU A 181 12.09 33.95 4.84
N ALA A 182 11.42 33.81 5.99
CA ALA A 182 11.09 32.52 6.58
C ALA A 182 10.17 31.70 5.65
N LYS A 183 9.14 32.33 5.05
CA LYS A 183 8.23 31.68 4.09
C LYS A 183 8.98 31.21 2.83
N VAL A 184 9.86 32.03 2.29
CA VAL A 184 10.67 31.69 1.10
C VAL A 184 11.64 30.56 1.41
N GLN A 185 12.34 30.62 2.54
CA GLN A 185 13.26 29.57 2.99
C GLN A 185 12.53 28.24 3.24
N GLN A 186 11.36 28.26 3.86
CA GLN A 186 10.54 27.06 4.06
C GLN A 186 10.11 26.42 2.74
N ARG A 187 9.67 27.23 1.78
CA ARG A 187 9.30 26.76 0.43
C ARG A 187 10.51 26.16 -0.29
N ARG A 188 11.67 26.84 -0.23
CA ARG A 188 12.94 26.39 -0.78
C ARG A 188 13.36 25.03 -0.20
N ALA A 189 13.35 24.90 1.13
CA ALA A 189 13.68 23.65 1.81
C ALA A 189 12.78 22.49 1.36
N ARG A 190 11.48 22.75 1.18
CA ARG A 190 10.53 21.76 0.66
C ARG A 190 10.85 21.32 -0.77
N LEU A 191 11.22 22.24 -1.66
CA LEU A 191 11.59 21.90 -3.04
C LEU A 191 12.93 21.15 -3.09
N LEU A 192 13.91 21.52 -2.28
CA LEU A 192 15.19 20.81 -2.16
C LEU A 192 14.99 19.37 -1.65
N ALA A 193 14.14 19.17 -0.64
CA ALA A 193 13.80 17.84 -0.15
C ALA A 193 13.12 17.00 -1.23
N ALA A 194 12.21 17.58 -2.01
CA ALA A 194 11.57 16.89 -3.13
C ALA A 194 12.58 16.53 -4.24
N LYS A 195 13.50 17.44 -4.57
CA LYS A 195 14.58 17.21 -5.53
C LYS A 195 15.46 16.04 -5.09
N ALA A 196 15.97 16.07 -3.85
CA ALA A 196 16.80 15.00 -3.29
C ALA A 196 16.07 13.64 -3.30
N GLN A 197 14.78 13.62 -2.99
CA GLN A 197 13.98 12.40 -3.03
C GLN A 197 13.80 11.87 -4.47
N LEU A 198 13.60 12.74 -5.47
CA LEU A 198 13.52 12.35 -6.87
C LEU A 198 14.86 11.78 -7.38
N GLU A 199 15.99 12.39 -6.98
CA GLU A 199 17.33 11.91 -7.29
C GLU A 199 17.59 10.54 -6.65
N ALA A 200 17.26 10.36 -5.37
CA ALA A 200 17.36 9.06 -4.70
C ALA A 200 16.50 7.97 -5.39
N GLN A 201 15.29 8.33 -5.82
CA GLN A 201 14.42 7.42 -6.57
C GLN A 201 14.99 7.06 -7.96
N SER A 202 15.66 8.00 -8.62
CA SER A 202 16.32 7.75 -9.92
C SER A 202 17.53 6.83 -9.73
N LEU A 203 18.33 7.09 -8.72
CA LEU A 203 19.47 6.23 -8.37
C LEU A 203 19.04 4.80 -8.04
N ALA A 204 18.00 4.64 -7.22
CA ALA A 204 17.45 3.32 -6.90
C ALA A 204 16.93 2.58 -8.14
N ARG A 205 16.28 3.29 -9.10
CA ARG A 205 15.85 2.73 -10.38
C ARG A 205 17.06 2.32 -11.25
N HIS A 206 18.13 3.10 -11.23
CA HIS A 206 19.38 2.78 -11.91
C HIS A 206 20.00 1.50 -11.35
N GLN A 207 20.20 1.43 -10.03
CA GLN A 207 20.76 0.26 -9.33
C GLN A 207 19.92 -1.01 -9.60
N GLN A 208 18.61 -0.93 -9.48
CA GLN A 208 17.73 -2.06 -9.80
C GLN A 208 17.87 -2.49 -11.27
N ARG A 209 18.03 -1.53 -12.18
CA ARG A 209 18.22 -1.82 -13.60
C ARG A 209 19.55 -2.49 -13.88
N GLU A 210 20.63 -2.10 -13.19
CA GLU A 210 21.93 -2.75 -13.31
C GLU A 210 21.88 -4.17 -12.75
N THR A 211 21.30 -4.40 -11.60
CA THR A 211 21.07 -5.75 -11.06
C THR A 211 20.26 -6.62 -12.03
N ASP A 212 19.16 -6.09 -12.59
CA ASP A 212 18.37 -6.79 -13.60
C ASP A 212 19.20 -7.09 -14.87
N ARG A 213 20.16 -6.24 -15.22
CA ARG A 213 21.07 -6.45 -16.38
C ARG A 213 22.12 -7.52 -16.11
N GLU A 214 22.68 -7.53 -14.92
CA GLU A 214 23.67 -8.55 -14.50
C GLU A 214 23.04 -9.94 -14.47
N GLN A 215 21.81 -10.03 -13.94
CA GLN A 215 21.04 -11.28 -13.89
C GLN A 215 20.41 -11.67 -15.24
N ALA A 216 20.38 -10.76 -16.21
CA ALA A 216 19.81 -11.03 -17.52
C ALA A 216 20.74 -11.91 -18.37
N PRO A 217 20.18 -12.90 -19.10
CA PRO A 217 20.97 -13.70 -20.05
C PRO A 217 21.72 -12.83 -21.06
N PRO A 218 22.90 -13.25 -21.51
CA PRO A 218 23.63 -12.56 -22.54
C PRO A 218 22.75 -12.28 -23.78
N GLY A 219 22.78 -11.07 -24.30
CA GLY A 219 21.94 -10.62 -25.44
C GLY A 219 20.57 -10.03 -25.07
N ASN A 220 20.14 -10.10 -23.80
CA ASN A 220 18.90 -9.47 -23.34
C ASN A 220 19.15 -8.28 -22.39
N LYS A 221 20.35 -7.75 -22.38
CA LYS A 221 20.72 -6.60 -21.55
C LYS A 221 19.98 -5.34 -22.05
N ARG A 222 19.07 -4.84 -21.24
CA ARG A 222 18.42 -3.55 -21.51
C ARG A 222 19.45 -2.43 -21.42
N SER A 223 19.24 -1.34 -22.16
CA SER A 223 20.08 -0.15 -22.03
C SER A 223 20.15 0.34 -20.59
N PRO A 224 21.30 0.81 -20.11
CA PRO A 224 21.43 1.41 -18.80
C PRO A 224 20.47 2.60 -18.67
N LEU A 225 19.97 2.83 -17.48
CA LEU A 225 19.28 4.08 -17.16
C LEU A 225 20.32 5.05 -16.60
N PRO A 226 20.20 6.36 -16.84
CA PRO A 226 21.04 7.32 -16.14
C PRO A 226 20.73 7.28 -14.62
N PRO A 227 21.73 7.48 -13.75
CA PRO A 227 21.50 7.58 -12.31
C PRO A 227 20.70 8.84 -11.94
N GLU A 228 20.83 9.89 -12.75
CA GLU A 228 20.15 11.17 -12.56
C GLU A 228 18.71 11.14 -13.12
N PRO A 229 17.80 11.93 -12.53
CA PRO A 229 16.46 12.11 -13.09
C PRO A 229 16.51 12.77 -14.47
N LYS A 230 15.58 12.37 -15.32
CA LYS A 230 15.33 13.09 -16.58
C LYS A 230 14.57 14.39 -16.32
N ALA A 231 14.71 15.38 -17.18
CA ALA A 231 14.01 16.66 -17.05
C ALA A 231 12.49 16.53 -16.86
N GLN A 232 11.87 15.52 -17.50
CA GLN A 232 10.42 15.25 -17.42
C GLN A 232 10.01 14.34 -16.26
N ASP A 233 10.95 13.76 -15.49
CA ASP A 233 10.63 12.96 -14.32
C ASP A 233 9.91 13.84 -13.29
N ARG A 234 8.89 13.28 -12.66
CA ARG A 234 7.96 14.05 -11.81
C ARG A 234 7.95 13.55 -10.39
N ILE A 235 7.74 14.48 -9.48
CA ILE A 235 7.50 14.19 -8.07
C ILE A 235 6.31 15.01 -7.57
N ASN A 236 5.55 14.44 -6.64
CA ASN A 236 4.47 15.15 -5.98
C ASN A 236 4.97 15.80 -4.68
N LEU A 237 4.81 17.10 -4.54
CA LEU A 237 5.31 17.84 -3.38
C LEU A 237 4.60 17.49 -2.06
N THR A 238 3.43 16.90 -2.12
CA THR A 238 2.63 16.54 -0.92
C THR A 238 2.82 15.08 -0.53
N ASP A 239 2.98 14.20 -1.52
CA ASP A 239 3.19 12.76 -1.33
C ASP A 239 4.16 12.26 -2.40
N ALA A 240 5.45 12.38 -2.10
CA ALA A 240 6.54 12.13 -3.04
C ALA A 240 6.71 10.65 -3.42
N ASP A 241 6.10 9.73 -2.67
CA ASP A 241 6.06 8.30 -2.99
C ASP A 241 4.93 7.94 -3.96
N SER A 242 3.91 8.79 -4.08
CA SER A 242 2.81 8.56 -5.01
C SER A 242 3.25 8.74 -6.48
N THR A 243 2.61 8.02 -7.38
CA THR A 243 2.91 8.06 -8.82
C THR A 243 1.70 8.47 -9.63
N LEU A 244 1.94 9.17 -10.75
CA LEU A 244 0.91 9.50 -11.72
C LEU A 244 0.70 8.30 -12.65
N THR A 245 -0.41 7.61 -12.49
CA THR A 245 -0.72 6.39 -13.24
C THR A 245 -1.91 6.59 -14.16
N ARG A 246 -1.83 6.09 -15.40
CA ARG A 246 -2.94 6.05 -16.34
C ARG A 246 -3.94 4.97 -15.96
N THR A 247 -5.21 5.30 -15.93
CA THR A 247 -6.33 4.36 -15.72
C THR A 247 -7.31 4.48 -16.90
N ARG A 248 -8.31 3.60 -16.95
CA ARG A 248 -9.39 3.69 -17.95
C ARG A 248 -10.18 5.01 -17.87
N ARG A 249 -10.21 5.65 -16.71
CA ARG A 249 -10.93 6.92 -16.44
C ARG A 249 -10.02 8.15 -16.47
N GLY A 250 -8.80 8.03 -17.03
CA GLY A 250 -7.81 9.11 -17.07
C GLY A 250 -6.63 8.84 -16.12
N PHE A 251 -5.99 9.89 -15.64
CA PHE A 251 -4.83 9.77 -14.78
C PHE A 251 -5.21 9.91 -13.29
N ILE A 252 -4.62 9.08 -12.45
CA ILE A 252 -4.71 9.14 -10.99
C ILE A 252 -3.33 9.35 -10.38
N GLN A 253 -3.22 10.27 -9.43
CA GLN A 253 -2.07 10.33 -8.53
C GLN A 253 -2.32 9.33 -7.40
N GLY A 254 -1.50 8.30 -7.29
CA GLY A 254 -1.81 7.24 -6.34
C GLY A 254 -0.76 6.14 -6.28
N TYR A 255 -1.21 5.00 -5.81
CA TYR A 255 -0.40 3.81 -5.58
C TYR A 255 -1.05 2.59 -6.24
N ASN A 256 -0.26 1.58 -6.44
CA ASN A 256 -0.72 0.27 -6.88
C ASN A 256 -0.85 -0.65 -5.66
N ALA A 257 -2.08 -0.92 -5.26
CA ALA A 257 -2.40 -1.77 -4.12
C ALA A 257 -2.67 -3.21 -4.61
N GLN A 258 -1.98 -4.17 -4.02
CA GLN A 258 -1.98 -5.59 -4.37
C GLN A 258 -2.72 -6.40 -3.30
N LEU A 259 -3.45 -7.42 -3.71
CA LEU A 259 -4.08 -8.41 -2.83
C LEU A 259 -3.82 -9.82 -3.33
N ALA A 260 -3.58 -10.73 -2.39
CA ALA A 260 -3.71 -12.17 -2.59
C ALA A 260 -4.85 -12.68 -1.71
N VAL A 261 -5.80 -13.39 -2.30
CA VAL A 261 -7.00 -13.88 -1.63
C VAL A 261 -7.08 -15.38 -1.77
N SER A 262 -7.27 -16.11 -0.68
CA SER A 262 -7.53 -17.55 -0.72
C SER A 262 -8.85 -17.84 -1.45
N VAL A 263 -8.82 -18.78 -2.40
CA VAL A 263 -9.99 -19.14 -3.18
C VAL A 263 -11.03 -19.83 -2.29
N ASP A 264 -10.58 -20.69 -1.39
CA ASP A 264 -11.47 -21.53 -0.57
C ASP A 264 -12.17 -20.75 0.54
N SER A 265 -11.42 -19.88 1.25
CA SER A 265 -11.94 -19.12 2.39
C SER A 265 -12.38 -17.70 2.05
N GLY A 266 -11.95 -17.18 0.91
CA GLY A 266 -12.11 -15.77 0.56
C GLY A 266 -11.25 -14.80 1.39
N LEU A 267 -10.46 -15.26 2.36
CA LEU A 267 -9.63 -14.40 3.20
C LEU A 267 -8.47 -13.78 2.42
N ILE A 268 -8.16 -12.52 2.71
CA ILE A 268 -6.96 -11.86 2.19
C ILE A 268 -5.75 -12.45 2.92
N VAL A 269 -4.87 -13.13 2.21
CA VAL A 269 -3.70 -13.81 2.76
C VAL A 269 -2.40 -13.04 2.56
N ALA A 270 -2.38 -12.03 1.67
CA ALA A 270 -1.31 -11.03 1.56
C ALA A 270 -1.86 -9.72 1.01
N ALA A 271 -1.29 -8.62 1.47
CA ALA A 271 -1.67 -7.27 1.05
C ALA A 271 -0.42 -6.37 1.01
N GLU A 272 -0.19 -5.71 -0.13
CA GLU A 272 0.98 -4.85 -0.34
C GLU A 272 0.60 -3.59 -1.12
N VAL A 273 1.37 -2.53 -0.97
CA VAL A 273 1.25 -1.32 -1.78
C VAL A 273 2.60 -0.98 -2.39
N VAL A 274 2.61 -0.75 -3.68
CA VAL A 274 3.82 -0.43 -4.43
C VAL A 274 3.67 0.86 -5.23
N ARG A 275 4.81 1.46 -5.55
CA ARG A 275 4.87 2.65 -6.41
C ARG A 275 4.78 2.31 -7.90
N ASP A 276 5.24 1.11 -8.27
CA ASP A 276 5.22 0.67 -9.66
C ASP A 276 3.78 0.55 -10.16
N ALA A 277 3.48 1.25 -11.24
CA ALA A 277 2.17 1.19 -11.87
C ALA A 277 1.89 -0.17 -12.54
N SER A 278 2.92 -0.97 -12.81
CA SER A 278 2.84 -2.28 -13.45
C SER A 278 2.76 -3.39 -12.41
N ASP A 279 1.92 -4.38 -12.66
CA ASP A 279 1.78 -5.57 -11.82
C ASP A 279 2.82 -6.65 -12.15
N ARG A 280 3.54 -6.50 -13.26
CA ARG A 280 4.44 -7.50 -13.84
C ARG A 280 5.56 -8.00 -12.92
N ARG A 281 5.97 -7.16 -11.95
CA ARG A 281 7.01 -7.50 -10.98
C ARG A 281 6.45 -7.89 -9.62
N GLN A 282 5.13 -7.89 -9.47
CA GLN A 282 4.50 -8.07 -8.16
C GLN A 282 4.16 -9.54 -7.84
N LEU A 283 4.24 -10.43 -8.83
CA LEU A 283 3.90 -11.84 -8.62
C LEU A 283 4.80 -12.49 -7.55
N GLN A 284 6.12 -12.45 -7.74
CA GLN A 284 7.07 -13.06 -6.82
C GLN A 284 6.96 -12.49 -5.39
N PRO A 285 7.03 -11.14 -5.17
CA PRO A 285 6.90 -10.59 -3.83
C PRO A 285 5.60 -10.95 -3.12
N MET A 286 4.50 -11.03 -3.87
CA MET A 286 3.20 -11.40 -3.29
C MET A 286 3.14 -12.88 -2.91
N VAL A 287 3.69 -13.78 -3.75
CA VAL A 287 3.78 -15.21 -3.43
C VAL A 287 4.70 -15.46 -2.24
N ASP A 288 5.86 -14.81 -2.20
CA ASP A 288 6.79 -14.90 -1.08
C ASP A 288 6.14 -14.45 0.23
N GLN A 289 5.34 -13.37 0.19
CA GLN A 289 4.59 -12.89 1.35
C GLN A 289 3.54 -13.92 1.81
N VAL A 290 2.81 -14.55 0.89
CA VAL A 290 1.84 -15.61 1.22
C VAL A 290 2.55 -16.78 1.88
N ILE A 291 3.67 -17.24 1.30
CA ILE A 291 4.45 -18.37 1.84
C ILE A 291 4.92 -18.08 3.26
N ALA A 292 5.45 -16.89 3.50
CA ALA A 292 5.93 -16.49 4.83
C ALA A 292 4.82 -16.39 5.89
N GLN A 293 3.59 -16.08 5.48
CA GLN A 293 2.47 -15.82 6.39
C GLN A 293 1.63 -17.09 6.67
N VAL A 294 1.32 -17.87 5.64
CA VAL A 294 0.33 -18.96 5.71
C VAL A 294 0.76 -20.26 5.03
N GLY A 295 1.92 -20.28 4.36
CA GLY A 295 2.47 -21.47 3.71
C GLY A 295 2.37 -21.45 2.17
N VAL A 296 2.76 -22.54 1.53
CA VAL A 296 2.88 -22.66 0.09
C VAL A 296 1.50 -22.93 -0.55
N PRO A 297 1.00 -22.07 -1.45
CA PRO A 297 -0.25 -22.31 -2.17
C PRO A 297 -0.07 -23.39 -3.24
N THR A 298 -1.10 -24.18 -3.51
CA THR A 298 -1.08 -25.19 -4.59
C THR A 298 -1.15 -24.53 -5.97
N HIS A 299 -1.93 -23.46 -6.09
CA HIS A 299 -2.11 -22.74 -7.34
C HIS A 299 -2.10 -21.22 -7.12
N VAL A 300 -1.57 -20.48 -8.08
CA VAL A 300 -1.62 -19.02 -8.14
C VAL A 300 -2.36 -18.57 -9.37
N LEU A 301 -3.47 -17.87 -9.19
CA LEU A 301 -4.33 -17.34 -10.24
C LEU A 301 -4.06 -15.85 -10.41
N ALA A 302 -3.46 -15.45 -11.53
CA ALA A 302 -3.11 -14.06 -11.81
C ALA A 302 -3.60 -13.63 -13.20
N ASP A 303 -3.83 -12.33 -13.39
CA ASP A 303 -4.18 -11.82 -14.72
C ASP A 303 -2.93 -11.65 -15.62
N THR A 304 -3.16 -11.29 -16.89
CA THR A 304 -2.09 -11.06 -17.88
C THR A 304 -1.12 -9.95 -17.47
N GLY A 305 -1.53 -9.02 -16.59
CA GLY A 305 -0.68 -7.93 -16.10
C GLY A 305 0.52 -8.43 -15.29
N TYR A 306 0.40 -9.59 -14.67
CA TYR A 306 1.47 -10.25 -13.90
C TYR A 306 2.40 -11.11 -14.76
N GLU A 307 2.11 -11.31 -16.05
CA GLU A 307 2.90 -12.23 -16.88
C GLU A 307 4.38 -11.82 -16.91
N ASN A 308 5.18 -12.66 -16.28
CA ASN A 308 6.64 -12.59 -16.23
C ASN A 308 7.19 -14.02 -16.19
N SER A 309 7.37 -14.61 -17.38
CA SER A 309 7.76 -16.03 -17.53
C SER A 309 8.98 -16.43 -16.69
N PRO A 310 10.07 -15.64 -16.59
CA PRO A 310 11.20 -15.99 -15.73
C PRO A 310 10.84 -16.08 -14.24
N GLN A 311 10.08 -15.12 -13.72
CA GLN A 311 9.67 -15.16 -12.32
C GLN A 311 8.72 -16.32 -12.04
N MET A 312 7.79 -16.59 -12.95
CA MET A 312 6.86 -17.73 -12.84
C MET A 312 7.61 -19.07 -12.81
N GLN A 313 8.58 -19.25 -13.70
CA GLN A 313 9.41 -20.44 -13.72
C GLN A 313 10.24 -20.59 -12.43
N ALA A 314 10.76 -19.49 -11.88
CA ALA A 314 11.51 -19.51 -10.64
C ALA A 314 10.62 -19.93 -9.45
N ILE A 315 9.39 -19.43 -9.38
CA ILE A 315 8.41 -19.82 -8.34
C ILE A 315 8.09 -21.32 -8.43
N GLU A 316 7.78 -21.82 -9.65
CA GLU A 316 7.42 -23.24 -9.86
C GLU A 316 8.63 -24.18 -9.66
N ALA A 317 9.85 -23.70 -9.85
CA ALA A 317 11.07 -24.46 -9.56
C ALA A 317 11.37 -24.54 -8.05
N ALA A 318 11.03 -23.48 -7.30
CA ALA A 318 11.31 -23.40 -5.87
C ALA A 318 10.19 -24.04 -5.02
N HIS A 319 8.97 -24.11 -5.52
CA HIS A 319 7.79 -24.52 -4.76
C HIS A 319 6.87 -25.42 -5.59
N PRO A 320 6.15 -26.38 -4.98
CA PRO A 320 5.14 -27.22 -5.65
C PRO A 320 3.87 -26.41 -5.95
N THR A 321 4.01 -25.27 -6.60
CA THR A 321 2.95 -24.31 -6.92
C THR A 321 2.76 -24.27 -8.44
N ILE A 322 1.54 -24.30 -8.90
CA ILE A 322 1.19 -24.19 -10.33
C ILE A 322 0.61 -22.79 -10.58
N ILE A 323 1.18 -22.08 -11.56
CA ILE A 323 0.69 -20.75 -11.93
C ILE A 323 -0.28 -20.83 -13.11
N LEU A 324 -1.43 -20.22 -12.96
CA LEU A 324 -2.45 -20.02 -13.98
C LEU A 324 -2.54 -18.53 -14.30
N CYS A 325 -1.90 -18.14 -15.40
CA CYS A 325 -1.87 -16.75 -15.87
C CYS A 325 -1.96 -16.75 -17.40
N PRO A 326 -2.92 -16.02 -17.99
CA PRO A 326 -2.98 -15.88 -19.44
C PRO A 326 -1.74 -15.18 -19.95
N PRO A 327 -1.02 -15.76 -20.93
CA PRO A 327 0.16 -15.12 -21.48
C PRO A 327 -0.24 -13.86 -22.26
N ALA A 328 0.57 -12.81 -22.15
CA ALA A 328 0.39 -11.59 -22.92
C ALA A 328 0.41 -11.89 -24.43
N ARG A 329 -0.45 -11.22 -25.19
CA ARG A 329 -0.43 -11.29 -26.65
C ARG A 329 0.96 -10.80 -27.11
N SER A 330 1.68 -11.63 -27.87
CA SER A 330 2.96 -11.22 -28.43
C SER A 330 2.71 -10.04 -29.38
N SER A 331 3.23 -8.86 -29.05
CA SER A 331 3.44 -7.85 -30.07
C SER A 331 4.43 -8.43 -31.07
N GLN A 332 4.10 -8.43 -32.35
CA GLN A 332 5.00 -8.80 -33.44
C GLN A 332 6.13 -7.75 -33.51
N ALA A 333 7.13 -7.88 -32.64
CA ALA A 333 8.34 -7.09 -32.72
C ALA A 333 9.41 -7.88 -33.42
N ASN A 334 9.89 -7.36 -34.55
CA ASN A 334 10.93 -7.93 -35.40
C ASN A 334 12.15 -8.46 -34.64
N PRO A 335 12.60 -9.68 -34.89
CA PRO A 335 13.73 -10.30 -34.22
C PRO A 335 15.05 -10.03 -34.96
N THR A 336 15.96 -9.35 -34.30
CA THR A 336 17.37 -9.32 -34.75
C THR A 336 18.27 -9.88 -33.63
N GLY A 337 19.00 -10.96 -33.94
CA GLY A 337 20.06 -11.56 -33.13
C GLY A 337 19.80 -12.98 -32.60
N ASN A 338 20.77 -13.89 -32.77
CA ASN A 338 20.69 -15.34 -32.42
C ASN A 338 20.48 -15.63 -30.93
N PHE A 339 20.95 -14.77 -30.02
CA PHE A 339 20.83 -14.96 -28.57
C PHE A 339 19.46 -14.61 -28.04
N LYS A 340 18.80 -13.60 -28.61
CA LYS A 340 17.39 -13.28 -28.34
C LYS A 340 16.48 -14.44 -28.72
N ARG A 341 16.90 -15.32 -29.63
CA ARG A 341 16.13 -16.46 -30.12
C ARG A 341 15.98 -17.55 -29.06
N ARG A 342 17.05 -17.99 -28.36
CA ARG A 342 17.01 -19.09 -27.37
C ARG A 342 16.17 -18.73 -26.15
N TRP A 343 16.32 -17.52 -25.60
CA TRP A 343 15.52 -17.05 -24.48
C TRP A 343 14.03 -16.84 -24.86
N ARG A 344 13.78 -16.38 -26.09
CA ARG A 344 12.43 -16.30 -26.67
C ARG A 344 11.81 -17.68 -26.84
N GLU A 345 12.59 -18.68 -27.25
CA GLU A 345 12.12 -20.05 -27.37
C GLU A 345 11.73 -20.64 -26.01
N GLN A 346 12.55 -20.47 -24.97
CA GLN A 346 12.21 -20.90 -23.61
C GLN A 346 10.97 -20.17 -23.06
N SER A 347 10.90 -18.86 -23.18
CA SER A 347 9.73 -18.09 -22.80
C SER A 347 8.50 -18.43 -23.64
N LYS A 348 8.69 -18.77 -24.91
CA LYS A 348 7.63 -19.23 -25.81
C LYS A 348 7.10 -20.60 -25.40
N ALA A 349 7.98 -21.53 -25.06
CA ALA A 349 7.63 -22.85 -24.56
C ALA A 349 6.83 -22.75 -23.24
N PHE A 350 7.30 -21.94 -22.30
CA PHE A 350 6.58 -21.73 -21.04
C PHE A 350 5.22 -21.05 -21.24
N ARG A 351 5.13 -20.05 -22.10
CA ARG A 351 3.85 -19.43 -22.47
C ARG A 351 2.88 -20.41 -23.12
N GLU A 352 3.41 -21.36 -23.90
CA GLU A 352 2.60 -22.42 -24.47
C GLU A 352 2.09 -23.37 -23.39
N GLN A 353 2.93 -23.74 -22.43
CA GLN A 353 2.47 -24.49 -21.24
C GLN A 353 1.36 -23.76 -20.47
N LEU A 354 1.49 -22.43 -20.26
CA LEU A 354 0.43 -21.64 -19.63
C LEU A 354 -0.88 -21.67 -20.44
N ARG A 355 -0.81 -21.61 -21.78
CA ARG A 355 -1.99 -21.76 -22.65
C ARG A 355 -2.62 -23.13 -22.52
N GLN A 356 -1.81 -24.18 -22.57
CA GLN A 356 -2.26 -25.57 -22.45
C GLN A 356 -2.94 -25.82 -21.10
N ARG A 357 -2.36 -25.35 -19.99
CA ARG A 357 -2.99 -25.42 -18.65
C ARG A 357 -4.39 -24.77 -18.66
N LEU A 358 -4.48 -23.57 -19.22
CA LEU A 358 -5.75 -22.83 -19.30
C LEU A 358 -6.73 -23.40 -20.34
N ALA A 359 -6.26 -24.21 -21.31
CA ALA A 359 -7.12 -24.89 -22.28
C ALA A 359 -7.78 -26.13 -21.71
N THR A 360 -7.26 -26.71 -20.62
CA THR A 360 -7.90 -27.87 -19.97
C THR A 360 -9.22 -27.45 -19.30
N PRO A 361 -10.23 -28.33 -19.22
CA PRO A 361 -11.47 -28.04 -18.49
C PRO A 361 -11.21 -27.66 -17.02
N ALA A 362 -10.33 -28.41 -16.33
CA ALA A 362 -9.96 -28.14 -14.94
C ALA A 362 -9.25 -26.78 -14.77
N GLY A 363 -8.28 -26.47 -15.65
CA GLY A 363 -7.56 -25.18 -15.60
C GLY A 363 -8.48 -23.99 -15.87
N ARG A 364 -9.43 -24.11 -16.80
CA ARG A 364 -10.43 -23.06 -17.05
C ARG A 364 -11.35 -22.86 -15.87
N ALA A 365 -11.85 -23.95 -15.27
CA ALA A 365 -12.72 -23.89 -14.10
C ALA A 365 -12.00 -23.23 -12.92
N LEU A 366 -10.76 -23.66 -12.63
CA LEU A 366 -9.97 -23.08 -11.54
C LEU A 366 -9.63 -21.60 -11.80
N TYR A 367 -9.20 -21.24 -13.01
CA TYR A 367 -8.90 -19.86 -13.36
C TYR A 367 -10.12 -18.94 -13.29
N ALA A 368 -11.32 -19.45 -13.60
CA ALA A 368 -12.57 -18.68 -13.50
C ALA A 368 -12.84 -18.21 -12.05
N LEU A 369 -12.38 -18.98 -11.04
CA LEU A 369 -12.52 -18.62 -9.64
C LEU A 369 -11.78 -17.30 -9.29
N ARG A 370 -10.75 -16.89 -10.05
CA ARG A 370 -10.08 -15.60 -9.83
C ARG A 370 -11.07 -14.44 -9.78
N LYS A 371 -12.01 -14.39 -10.75
CA LYS A 371 -12.97 -13.29 -10.85
C LYS A 371 -13.92 -13.22 -9.65
N ILE A 372 -14.37 -14.38 -9.16
CA ILE A 372 -15.30 -14.44 -8.04
C ILE A 372 -14.62 -14.40 -6.66
N THR A 373 -13.29 -14.38 -6.62
CA THR A 373 -12.50 -14.37 -5.38
C THR A 373 -11.91 -12.99 -5.11
N VAL A 374 -10.96 -12.53 -5.93
CA VAL A 374 -10.20 -11.29 -5.66
C VAL A 374 -10.94 -10.04 -6.13
N GLU A 375 -11.66 -10.11 -7.28
CA GLU A 375 -12.41 -8.94 -7.76
C GLU A 375 -13.50 -8.47 -6.78
N PRO A 376 -14.32 -9.36 -6.16
CA PRO A 376 -15.26 -8.96 -5.11
C PRO A 376 -14.58 -8.37 -3.87
N ALA A 377 -13.41 -8.89 -3.46
CA ALA A 377 -12.67 -8.33 -2.34
C ALA A 377 -12.28 -6.87 -2.62
N ILE A 378 -11.70 -6.60 -3.80
CA ILE A 378 -11.40 -5.24 -4.26
C ILE A 378 -12.67 -4.39 -4.37
N GLY A 379 -13.74 -4.96 -4.90
CA GLY A 379 -15.05 -4.30 -5.02
C GLY A 379 -15.62 -3.87 -3.67
N ILE A 380 -15.57 -4.73 -2.66
CA ILE A 380 -16.00 -4.39 -1.29
C ILE A 380 -15.17 -3.24 -0.73
N LEU A 381 -13.84 -3.32 -0.83
CA LEU A 381 -12.96 -2.27 -0.31
C LEU A 381 -13.21 -0.92 -0.99
N LYS A 382 -13.31 -0.89 -2.32
CA LYS A 382 -13.43 0.36 -3.09
C LYS A 382 -14.84 0.92 -3.19
N SER A 383 -15.84 0.05 -3.29
CA SER A 383 -17.21 0.46 -3.59
C SER A 383 -18.11 0.38 -2.37
N ALA A 384 -18.15 -0.75 -1.67
CA ALA A 384 -19.02 -0.89 -0.51
C ALA A 384 -18.50 -0.10 0.70
N LEU A 385 -17.18 -0.17 0.99
CA LEU A 385 -16.56 0.62 2.06
C LEU A 385 -16.14 2.03 1.61
N GLY A 386 -16.09 2.29 0.30
CA GLY A 386 -15.76 3.61 -0.24
C GLY A 386 -14.28 4.00 -0.14
N PHE A 387 -13.36 3.04 0.05
CA PHE A 387 -11.93 3.32 0.14
C PHE A 387 -11.31 3.56 -1.24
N ARG A 388 -11.44 4.78 -1.75
CA ARG A 388 -10.93 5.19 -3.06
C ARG A 388 -9.60 5.93 -3.00
N ASN A 389 -9.27 6.52 -1.85
CA ASN A 389 -8.05 7.27 -1.62
C ASN A 389 -7.49 6.93 -0.24
N PHE A 390 -6.18 6.77 -0.17
CA PHE A 390 -5.46 6.69 1.10
C PHE A 390 -5.66 7.98 1.91
N LYS A 391 -5.65 7.86 3.22
CA LYS A 391 -5.73 8.99 4.16
C LYS A 391 -4.34 9.37 4.67
N LEU A 392 -3.42 8.41 4.64
CA LEU A 392 -2.02 8.61 5.01
C LEU A 392 -1.18 8.94 3.77
N ARG A 393 0.02 9.49 3.97
CA ARG A 393 0.99 9.87 2.95
C ARG A 393 2.30 9.14 3.17
N GLY A 394 2.99 8.81 2.08
CA GLY A 394 4.23 8.05 2.09
C GLY A 394 4.01 6.55 2.11
N LEU A 395 4.83 5.82 1.34
CA LEU A 395 4.66 4.40 1.03
C LEU A 395 4.52 3.52 2.28
N ALA A 396 5.35 3.74 3.30
CA ALA A 396 5.32 2.94 4.53
C ALA A 396 3.97 3.05 5.26
N LYS A 397 3.40 4.27 5.32
CA LYS A 397 2.13 4.52 6.02
C LYS A 397 0.93 4.02 5.21
N VAL A 398 0.93 4.16 3.88
CA VAL A 398 -0.15 3.63 3.04
C VAL A 398 -0.16 2.10 2.99
N ARG A 399 1.00 1.44 3.12
CA ARG A 399 1.10 -0.02 3.33
C ARG A 399 0.38 -0.45 4.60
N THR A 400 0.63 0.25 5.69
CA THR A 400 -0.04 -0.02 6.98
C THR A 400 -1.55 0.21 6.87
N GLU A 401 -1.97 1.26 6.19
CA GLU A 401 -3.39 1.57 5.99
C GLU A 401 -4.10 0.51 5.14
N TRP A 402 -3.44 0.02 4.07
CA TRP A 402 -3.96 -1.05 3.23
C TRP A 402 -4.07 -2.39 3.98
N LEU A 403 -3.07 -2.68 4.80
CA LEU A 403 -3.07 -3.87 5.64
C LEU A 403 -4.17 -3.82 6.71
N LEU A 404 -4.37 -2.67 7.35
CA LEU A 404 -5.44 -2.45 8.33
C LEU A 404 -6.83 -2.64 7.70
N LEU A 405 -7.02 -2.11 6.49
CA LEU A 405 -8.25 -2.29 5.73
C LEU A 405 -8.49 -3.77 5.37
N SER A 406 -7.43 -4.49 4.99
CA SER A 406 -7.47 -5.92 4.70
C SER A 406 -7.79 -6.75 5.95
N LEU A 407 -7.20 -6.39 7.08
CA LEU A 407 -7.48 -6.98 8.40
C LEU A 407 -8.96 -6.80 8.78
N GLY A 408 -9.50 -5.59 8.64
CA GLY A 408 -10.91 -5.31 8.89
C GLY A 408 -11.84 -6.14 8.00
N LEU A 409 -11.51 -6.33 6.71
CA LEU A 409 -12.31 -7.17 5.82
C LEU A 409 -12.22 -8.65 6.21
N ASN A 410 -11.04 -9.14 6.63
CA ASN A 410 -10.89 -10.50 7.12
C ASN A 410 -11.72 -10.74 8.39
N CYS A 411 -11.71 -9.81 9.36
CA CYS A 411 -12.58 -9.90 10.54
C CYS A 411 -14.06 -9.99 10.16
N ARG A 412 -14.54 -9.18 9.19
CA ARG A 412 -15.92 -9.26 8.69
C ARG A 412 -16.27 -10.62 8.04
N ARG A 413 -15.30 -11.30 7.45
CA ARG A 413 -15.51 -12.61 6.83
C ARG A 413 -15.49 -13.73 7.85
N LEU A 414 -14.63 -13.63 8.85
CA LEU A 414 -14.52 -14.62 9.92
C LEU A 414 -15.67 -14.56 10.94
N ALA A 415 -16.28 -13.39 11.11
CA ALA A 415 -17.43 -13.18 12.01
C ALA A 415 -18.77 -13.68 11.43
N ARG A 416 -18.81 -14.15 10.18
CA ARG A 416 -19.99 -14.73 9.50
C ARG A 416 -20.01 -16.25 9.64
#